data_a655a3c3207264a25e6b25b99d99a249
#
_entry.id   a655a3c3207264a25e6b25b99d99a249
#
_cell.length_a   1.000
_cell.length_b   1.000
_cell.length_c   1.000
_cell.angle_alpha   90.00
_cell.angle_beta   90.00
_cell.angle_gamma   90.00
#
_symmetry.space_group_name_H-M   'P 1'
#
loop_
_entity.id
_entity.type
_entity.pdbx_description
1 polymer ?
#
loop_
_entity_poly.entity_id
_entity_poly.type
_entity_poly.pdbx_seq_one_letter_code
_entity_poly.pdbx_strand_id
1 'polypeptide(L)'
;LKAEKLESYLPISTMELLAHCSRYVGVLIVLCCPFFSSAQSPLASSIEPIALRTIPLPFTPNEFYFHNVMDVRSDRSPVAFLVPISSDRGSNLELVDLKGGMLPAIEAFVTGSLSQNLSLRPVVIKIKDCKIVEKLVDSSRGVIEGEVYLDFGFHLERGDDLVHLLDFQGGMSYKRTVRQISVIEPIFRKSLSNALKYFHDWMEKEAGKNEKLAHSVRVNMSDYRVDFKDDTVFYDPKRPLTWADFTGRPRMGNYAASIFASIAYEGDSRLVDGEVEIDLVFKTYMLKNSSWVKGVNNTYGLNHEQRHFDIAQLITERLKSKLSNMTLLPHNFDRVVSFEFLEAYREMNRLQEEYDRETAHGMNSAAQTRWNTRIDNELREFGVIP
;
A
#
# COMPACT_ATOMS: atom_id res chain seq x y z
N LEU A 1 9.24 -9.00 -30.31
CA LEU A 1 10.59 -8.91 -29.74
C LEU A 1 10.71 -9.94 -28.60
N LYS A 2 11.71 -10.75 -28.75
CA LYS A 2 12.27 -11.86 -27.99
C LYS A 2 11.75 -12.10 -26.56
N ALA A 3 11.23 -13.32 -26.39
CA ALA A 3 11.14 -14.02 -25.12
C ALA A 3 12.55 -14.53 -24.75
N GLU A 4 12.98 -14.32 -23.53
CA GLU A 4 14.10 -15.03 -22.94
C GLU A 4 13.65 -15.77 -21.69
N LYS A 5 14.10 -17.01 -21.64
CA LYS A 5 13.87 -18.07 -20.68
C LYS A 5 14.18 -17.65 -19.24
N LEU A 6 13.34 -18.06 -18.30
CA LEU A 6 13.72 -18.29 -16.90
C LEU A 6 13.49 -19.75 -16.56
N GLU A 7 14.58 -20.46 -16.45
CA GLU A 7 14.66 -21.85 -15.93
C GLU A 7 14.71 -21.84 -14.39
N SER A 8 13.83 -22.64 -13.86
CA SER A 8 13.89 -23.51 -12.66
C SER A 8 14.91 -23.30 -11.56
N TYR A 9 14.41 -23.14 -10.32
CA TYR A 9 14.99 -23.75 -9.12
C TYR A 9 13.87 -24.34 -8.26
N LEU A 10 13.87 -25.67 -8.15
CA LEU A 10 13.09 -26.44 -7.17
C LEU A 10 14.00 -26.77 -5.99
N PRO A 11 13.49 -26.83 -4.74
CA PRO A 11 14.28 -27.21 -3.57
C PRO A 11 14.28 -28.74 -3.40
N ILE A 12 15.43 -29.24 -3.01
CA ILE A 12 15.67 -30.64 -2.68
C ILE A 12 15.21 -30.91 -1.23
N SER A 13 14.47 -31.98 -1.10
CA SER A 13 13.88 -32.52 0.11
C SER A 13 14.91 -33.10 1.07
N THR A 14 14.65 -32.93 2.36
CA THR A 14 15.16 -33.70 3.49
C THR A 14 14.65 -35.14 3.46
N MET A 15 15.55 -36.12 3.67
CA MET A 15 15.21 -37.39 4.31
C MET A 15 16.43 -38.07 4.89
N GLU A 16 16.35 -38.34 6.19
CA GLU A 16 16.80 -39.48 6.99
C GLU A 16 18.26 -40.01 6.89
N LEU A 17 18.90 -40.06 8.03
CA LEU A 17 19.49 -41.33 8.52
C LEU A 17 19.70 -41.29 10.03
N LEU A 18 18.95 -42.18 10.69
CA LEU A 18 19.13 -42.64 12.08
C LEU A 18 20.19 -43.75 12.13
N ALA A 19 20.81 -43.83 13.31
CA ALA A 19 21.38 -45.00 13.99
C ALA A 19 22.84 -45.40 13.70
N HIS A 20 23.76 -45.33 14.66
CA HIS A 20 24.11 -46.48 15.49
C HIS A 20 25.10 -46.08 16.59
N CYS A 21 24.88 -46.64 17.76
CA CYS A 21 25.69 -46.69 18.97
C CYS A 21 27.10 -47.23 18.74
N SER A 22 28.10 -46.74 19.49
CA SER A 22 28.82 -47.62 20.45
C SER A 22 29.95 -46.88 21.20
N ARG A 23 29.85 -46.91 22.48
CA ARG A 23 30.85 -46.91 23.58
C ARG A 23 32.33 -46.72 23.19
N TYR A 24 32.95 -45.65 23.73
CA TYR A 24 34.28 -45.75 24.37
C TYR A 24 34.33 -44.72 25.51
N VAL A 25 34.53 -45.24 26.73
CA VAL A 25 34.86 -44.47 27.93
C VAL A 25 36.33 -44.12 27.85
N GLY A 26 36.62 -42.83 27.66
CA GLY A 26 37.97 -42.29 27.79
C GLY A 26 37.93 -41.15 28.81
N VAL A 27 38.47 -41.40 29.99
CA VAL A 27 38.68 -40.41 31.04
C VAL A 27 39.76 -39.43 30.56
N LEU A 28 39.36 -38.21 30.18
CA LEU A 28 40.25 -37.11 29.92
C LEU A 28 40.16 -36.12 31.10
N ILE A 29 41.20 -36.11 31.93
CA ILE A 29 41.35 -35.11 32.97
C ILE A 29 41.71 -33.79 32.26
N VAL A 30 40.73 -32.90 32.11
CA VAL A 30 40.93 -31.54 31.65
C VAL A 30 41.26 -30.67 32.86
N LEU A 31 42.48 -30.25 32.96
CA LEU A 31 42.90 -29.16 33.85
C LEU A 31 42.12 -27.90 33.52
N CYS A 32 41.10 -27.57 34.30
CA CYS A 32 40.44 -26.29 34.31
C CYS A 32 41.40 -25.21 34.80
N CYS A 33 42.12 -24.54 33.90
CA CYS A 33 42.59 -23.19 34.17
C CYS A 33 41.39 -22.24 34.18
N PRO A 34 41.09 -21.53 35.26
CA PRO A 34 40.09 -20.47 35.22
C PRO A 34 40.67 -19.31 34.39
N PHE A 35 40.27 -19.24 33.11
CA PHE A 35 40.37 -17.97 32.41
C PHE A 35 39.41 -17.00 33.12
N PHE A 36 39.97 -16.16 33.99
CA PHE A 36 39.31 -14.93 34.41
C PHE A 36 39.15 -14.06 33.15
N SER A 37 38.03 -14.26 32.45
CA SER A 37 37.57 -13.28 31.52
C SER A 37 37.19 -12.08 32.34
N SER A 38 38.08 -11.07 32.39
CA SER A 38 37.77 -9.75 32.88
C SER A 38 36.69 -9.21 31.97
N ALA A 39 35.41 -9.41 32.32
CA ALA A 39 34.32 -8.63 31.77
C ALA A 39 34.68 -7.18 32.15
N GLN A 40 35.26 -6.45 31.21
CA GLN A 40 35.33 -4.99 31.33
C GLN A 40 33.88 -4.51 31.44
N SER A 41 33.48 -4.10 32.64
CA SER A 41 32.26 -3.35 32.84
C SER A 41 32.28 -2.19 31.85
N PRO A 42 31.24 -1.95 31.06
CA PRO A 42 31.18 -0.77 30.23
C PRO A 42 31.46 0.43 31.13
N LEU A 43 32.48 1.22 30.78
CA LEU A 43 32.80 2.48 31.47
C LEU A 43 31.50 3.24 31.59
N ALA A 44 31.06 3.49 32.85
CA ALA A 44 29.85 4.26 33.11
C ALA A 44 30.02 5.63 32.43
N SER A 45 29.03 6.00 31.62
CA SER A 45 29.01 7.29 30.94
C SER A 45 29.23 8.42 31.94
N SER A 46 30.09 9.39 31.62
CA SER A 46 30.31 10.57 32.45
C SER A 46 29.15 11.56 32.34
N ILE A 47 28.29 11.37 31.32
CA ILE A 47 27.13 12.20 31.08
C ILE A 47 25.88 11.42 31.49
N GLU A 48 25.05 12.04 32.33
CA GLU A 48 23.78 11.44 32.74
C GLU A 48 22.79 11.35 31.54
N PRO A 49 21.90 10.37 31.55
CA PRO A 49 20.83 10.27 30.55
C PRO A 49 20.03 11.55 30.44
N ILE A 50 19.69 11.95 29.20
CA ILE A 50 18.99 13.21 28.89
C ILE A 50 17.55 13.11 29.40
N ALA A 51 17.18 13.92 30.39
CA ALA A 51 15.82 13.98 30.94
C ALA A 51 14.95 14.89 30.07
N LEU A 52 14.24 14.33 29.07
CA LEU A 52 13.31 15.08 28.23
C LEU A 52 12.13 15.61 29.04
N ARG A 53 11.94 16.95 29.03
CA ARG A 53 10.88 17.62 29.76
C ARG A 53 9.63 17.77 28.93
N THR A 54 8.48 17.42 29.50
CA THR A 54 7.17 17.69 28.92
C THR A 54 6.76 19.15 29.17
N ILE A 55 6.38 19.86 28.12
CA ILE A 55 5.86 21.23 28.18
C ILE A 55 4.65 21.34 27.25
N PRO A 56 3.63 22.13 27.58
CA PRO A 56 2.53 22.42 26.65
C PRO A 56 3.07 23.00 25.34
N LEU A 57 2.61 22.47 24.21
CA LEU A 57 2.94 23.01 22.89
C LEU A 57 2.02 24.20 22.56
N PRO A 58 2.49 25.17 21.71
CA PRO A 58 1.75 26.40 21.42
C PRO A 58 0.64 26.20 20.35
N PHE A 59 0.08 24.99 20.28
CA PHE A 59 -1.04 24.65 19.38
C PHE A 59 -1.87 23.53 20.00
N THR A 60 -3.14 23.45 19.58
CA THR A 60 -4.06 22.38 19.98
C THR A 60 -4.54 21.67 18.71
N PRO A 61 -4.33 20.35 18.58
CA PRO A 61 -4.86 19.62 17.44
C PRO A 61 -6.39 19.61 17.44
N ASN A 62 -7.01 19.98 16.31
CA ASN A 62 -8.46 19.95 16.09
C ASN A 62 -8.91 18.84 15.14
N GLU A 63 -7.95 18.22 14.42
CA GLU A 63 -8.20 17.23 13.39
C GLU A 63 -7.72 15.81 13.76
N PHE A 64 -6.84 15.71 14.76
CA PHE A 64 -6.19 14.45 15.12
C PHE A 64 -5.78 14.42 16.59
N TYR A 65 -5.46 13.21 17.07
CA TYR A 65 -4.67 13.01 18.29
C TYR A 65 -3.58 11.96 18.04
N PHE A 66 -2.48 12.03 18.79
CA PHE A 66 -1.45 11.00 18.68
C PHE A 66 -1.82 9.80 19.54
N HIS A 67 -2.13 8.68 18.88
CA HIS A 67 -2.53 7.43 19.53
C HIS A 67 -1.32 6.63 20.00
N ASN A 68 -0.25 6.58 19.19
CA ASN A 68 0.90 5.72 19.46
C ASN A 68 2.19 6.28 18.85
N VAL A 69 3.33 5.89 19.45
CA VAL A 69 4.67 6.15 18.92
C VAL A 69 5.39 4.82 18.76
N MET A 70 5.95 4.57 17.59
CA MET A 70 6.63 3.31 17.25
C MET A 70 8.09 3.56 16.89
N ASP A 71 9.01 2.81 17.48
CA ASP A 71 10.42 2.78 17.06
C ASP A 71 10.62 1.78 15.95
N VAL A 72 10.79 2.29 14.72
CA VAL A 72 11.07 1.49 13.51
C VAL A 72 12.49 1.70 12.99
N ARG A 73 13.38 2.30 13.79
CA ARG A 73 14.78 2.49 13.43
C ARG A 73 15.46 1.15 13.15
N SER A 74 16.30 1.12 12.15
CA SER A 74 17.18 -0.02 11.88
C SER A 74 18.30 -0.15 12.92
N ASP A 75 18.83 1.00 13.39
CA ASP A 75 19.80 1.10 14.45
C ASP A 75 19.13 1.58 15.75
N ARG A 76 19.03 0.71 16.73
CA ARG A 76 18.44 0.98 18.06
C ARG A 76 19.48 1.38 19.11
N SER A 77 20.65 1.86 18.70
CA SER A 77 21.64 2.43 19.59
C SER A 77 21.09 3.64 20.38
N PRO A 78 21.74 4.03 21.48
CA PRO A 78 21.43 5.26 22.18
C PRO A 78 21.37 6.47 21.22
N VAL A 79 20.47 7.41 21.47
CA VAL A 79 20.18 8.50 20.52
C VAL A 79 21.28 9.55 20.44
N ALA A 80 22.12 9.71 21.47
CA ALA A 80 23.08 10.79 21.54
C ALA A 80 24.53 10.28 21.54
N PHE A 81 25.33 10.87 20.64
CA PHE A 81 26.77 10.66 20.47
C PHE A 81 27.45 11.96 20.89
N LEU A 82 27.82 12.05 22.16
CA LEU A 82 28.24 13.30 22.80
C LEU A 82 29.74 13.35 23.05
N VAL A 83 30.31 14.55 22.97
CA VAL A 83 31.69 14.81 23.41
C VAL A 83 31.74 14.78 24.92
N PRO A 84 32.60 13.91 25.55
CA PRO A 84 32.64 13.72 27.00
C PRO A 84 33.12 14.94 27.75
N ILE A 85 32.79 15.01 29.05
CA ILE A 85 33.17 16.11 29.93
C ILE A 85 34.64 16.10 30.26
N SER A 86 35.25 14.89 30.36
CA SER A 86 36.66 14.72 30.62
C SER A 86 37.51 14.85 29.35
N SER A 87 38.40 15.81 29.32
CA SER A 87 39.21 16.19 28.16
C SER A 87 40.50 15.38 28.01
N ASP A 88 40.44 14.06 28.06
CA ASP A 88 41.57 13.29 27.56
C ASP A 88 41.54 13.34 26.02
N ARG A 89 42.54 14.00 25.46
CA ARG A 89 42.67 14.28 24.02
C ARG A 89 42.72 12.95 23.24
N GLY A 90 41.62 12.60 22.64
CA GLY A 90 41.40 11.39 21.86
C GLY A 90 40.21 10.53 22.27
N SER A 91 39.35 11.04 23.17
CA SER A 91 38.18 10.30 23.64
C SER A 91 37.16 10.11 22.53
N ASN A 92 36.73 8.88 22.36
CA ASN A 92 35.59 8.51 21.55
C ASN A 92 34.32 9.23 22.05
N LEU A 93 33.37 9.48 21.18
CA LEU A 93 32.06 10.00 21.56
C LEU A 93 31.41 9.10 22.61
N GLU A 94 30.77 9.70 23.58
CA GLU A 94 30.04 9.00 24.62
C GLU A 94 28.62 8.72 24.15
N LEU A 95 28.18 7.47 24.29
CA LEU A 95 26.83 7.04 23.92
C LEU A 95 25.89 7.32 25.10
N VAL A 96 24.94 8.22 24.91
CA VAL A 96 23.98 8.65 25.94
C VAL A 96 22.57 8.48 25.41
N ASP A 97 21.68 7.91 26.21
CA ASP A 97 20.25 7.79 25.83
C ASP A 97 19.38 8.78 26.58
N LEU A 98 18.11 8.85 26.20
CA LEU A 98 17.11 9.55 26.99
C LEU A 98 16.84 8.79 28.30
N LYS A 99 16.52 9.52 29.35
CA LYS A 99 16.18 8.93 30.65
C LYS A 99 14.92 8.04 30.49
N GLY A 100 15.06 6.77 30.79
CA GLY A 100 14.02 5.77 30.62
C GLY A 100 13.97 5.13 29.24
N GLY A 101 14.90 5.48 28.34
CA GLY A 101 14.95 5.02 26.94
C GLY A 101 14.27 5.98 25.97
N MET A 102 14.68 5.92 24.71
CA MET A 102 14.21 6.85 23.68
C MET A 102 12.70 6.80 23.47
N LEU A 103 12.15 5.60 23.23
CA LEU A 103 10.74 5.46 22.88
C LEU A 103 9.81 5.92 24.02
N PRO A 104 9.96 5.43 25.27
CA PRO A 104 9.09 5.89 26.37
C PRO A 104 9.21 7.39 26.67
N ALA A 105 10.40 7.97 26.50
CA ALA A 105 10.61 9.40 26.74
C ALA A 105 9.90 10.26 25.66
N ILE A 106 9.99 9.88 24.38
CA ILE A 106 9.31 10.58 23.29
C ILE A 106 7.79 10.39 23.41
N GLU A 107 7.32 9.19 23.71
CA GLU A 107 5.90 8.90 23.92
C GLU A 107 5.32 9.76 25.07
N ALA A 108 6.00 9.81 26.21
CA ALA A 108 5.61 10.67 27.33
C ALA A 108 5.63 12.15 26.97
N PHE A 109 6.60 12.61 26.16
CA PHE A 109 6.63 13.98 25.65
C PHE A 109 5.42 14.28 24.75
N VAL A 110 5.13 13.42 23.77
CA VAL A 110 4.01 13.61 22.82
C VAL A 110 2.68 13.65 23.55
N THR A 111 2.41 12.66 24.41
CA THR A 111 1.13 12.53 25.13
C THR A 111 0.94 13.60 26.20
N GLY A 112 2.01 14.00 26.87
CA GLY A 112 1.95 15.00 27.93
C GLY A 112 2.03 16.45 27.46
N SER A 113 2.46 16.71 26.23
CA SER A 113 2.61 18.05 25.65
C SER A 113 1.38 18.52 24.87
N LEU A 114 0.48 17.62 24.50
CA LEU A 114 -0.71 17.88 23.70
C LEU A 114 -1.96 17.30 24.39
N SER A 115 -3.09 18.01 24.24
CA SER A 115 -4.38 17.47 24.68
C SER A 115 -4.79 16.27 23.84
N GLN A 116 -5.31 15.22 24.50
CA GLN A 116 -5.79 14.01 23.87
C GLN A 116 -7.30 14.08 23.71
N ASN A 117 -7.78 14.27 22.48
CA ASN A 117 -9.21 14.18 22.15
C ASN A 117 -9.45 12.93 21.30
N LEU A 118 -9.90 11.83 21.92
CA LEU A 118 -10.09 10.53 21.30
C LEU A 118 -11.23 10.50 20.25
N SER A 119 -12.00 11.58 20.12
CA SER A 119 -13.03 11.69 19.06
C SER A 119 -12.44 12.13 17.70
N LEU A 120 -11.19 12.57 17.69
CA LEU A 120 -10.47 12.97 16.48
C LEU A 120 -9.79 11.77 15.81
N ARG A 121 -9.13 12.02 14.70
CA ARG A 121 -8.42 10.97 13.93
C ARG A 121 -7.19 10.44 14.70
N PRO A 122 -7.08 9.12 14.93
CA PRO A 122 -5.90 8.53 15.57
C PRO A 122 -4.69 8.55 14.63
N VAL A 123 -3.57 9.10 15.11
CA VAL A 123 -2.32 9.19 14.37
C VAL A 123 -1.21 8.46 15.10
N VAL A 124 -0.44 7.68 14.36
CA VAL A 124 0.73 6.95 14.82
C VAL A 124 1.99 7.62 14.28
N ILE A 125 2.96 7.87 15.15
CA ILE A 125 4.28 8.35 14.78
C ILE A 125 5.22 7.16 14.66
N LYS A 126 5.84 6.97 13.50
CA LYS A 126 6.94 6.01 13.29
C LYS A 126 8.27 6.76 13.31
N ILE A 127 9.10 6.49 14.31
CA ILE A 127 10.45 7.04 14.42
C ILE A 127 11.36 6.21 13.51
N LYS A 128 11.77 6.77 12.38
CA LYS A 128 12.67 6.14 11.39
C LYS A 128 14.13 6.40 11.72
N ASP A 129 14.43 7.60 12.22
CA ASP A 129 15.73 7.99 12.79
C ASP A 129 15.56 9.09 13.85
N CYS A 130 16.44 9.05 14.87
CA CYS A 130 16.47 10.03 15.95
C CYS A 130 17.88 10.06 16.52
N LYS A 131 18.64 11.12 16.24
CA LYS A 131 20.04 11.22 16.60
C LYS A 131 20.41 12.60 17.09
N ILE A 132 21.34 12.64 18.03
CA ILE A 132 22.07 13.83 18.46
C ILE A 132 23.56 13.50 18.27
N VAL A 133 24.22 14.23 17.39
CA VAL A 133 25.66 13.97 17.09
C VAL A 133 26.46 15.22 17.36
N GLU A 134 27.53 15.08 18.12
CA GLU A 134 28.44 16.17 18.44
C GLU A 134 29.82 16.01 17.83
N LYS A 135 30.48 17.13 17.56
CA LYS A 135 31.84 17.22 17.08
C LYS A 135 32.59 18.34 17.78
N LEU A 136 33.78 18.05 18.29
CA LEU A 136 34.68 19.08 18.81
C LEU A 136 35.28 19.87 17.62
N VAL A 137 34.98 21.17 17.54
CA VAL A 137 35.42 22.03 16.43
C VAL A 137 36.56 22.96 16.80
N ASP A 138 36.69 23.31 18.08
CA ASP A 138 37.81 24.08 18.59
C ASP A 138 38.30 23.47 19.93
N SER A 139 39.36 22.70 19.86
CA SER A 139 39.96 22.04 21.04
C SER A 139 40.60 23.02 22.03
N SER A 140 41.05 24.20 21.56
CA SER A 140 41.69 25.22 22.40
C SER A 140 40.67 25.96 23.29
N ARG A 141 39.46 26.19 22.76
CA ARG A 141 38.36 26.85 23.45
C ARG A 141 37.32 25.86 23.96
N GLY A 142 37.45 24.57 23.66
CA GLY A 142 36.48 23.54 24.02
C GLY A 142 35.12 23.74 23.38
N VAL A 143 35.08 24.27 22.13
CA VAL A 143 33.81 24.51 21.42
C VAL A 143 33.37 23.24 20.71
N ILE A 144 32.15 22.83 20.99
CA ILE A 144 31.48 21.66 20.44
C ILE A 144 30.32 22.15 19.58
N GLU A 145 30.22 21.64 18.36
CA GLU A 145 29.02 21.74 17.53
C GLU A 145 28.24 20.45 17.64
N GLY A 146 26.93 20.57 17.83
CA GLY A 146 25.99 19.46 17.88
C GLY A 146 24.86 19.64 16.87
N GLU A 147 24.37 18.53 16.38
CA GLU A 147 23.22 18.47 15.47
C GLU A 147 22.22 17.44 16.00
N VAL A 148 20.95 17.85 16.05
CA VAL A 148 19.80 16.98 16.25
C VAL A 148 19.24 16.63 14.89
N TYR A 149 19.03 15.36 14.61
CA TYR A 149 18.36 14.87 13.41
C TYR A 149 17.17 13.98 13.78
N LEU A 150 16.03 14.24 13.15
CA LEU A 150 14.78 13.49 13.30
C LEU A 150 14.26 13.08 11.92
N ASP A 151 13.87 11.81 11.80
CA ASP A 151 13.12 11.29 10.65
C ASP A 151 11.89 10.55 11.18
N PHE A 152 10.72 11.18 11.02
CA PHE A 152 9.45 10.70 11.52
C PHE A 152 8.46 10.49 10.36
N GLY A 153 7.77 9.34 10.36
CA GLY A 153 6.61 9.10 9.51
C GLY A 153 5.32 9.23 10.30
N PHE A 154 4.38 10.05 9.83
CA PHE A 154 3.06 10.19 10.41
C PHE A 154 2.05 9.34 9.64
N HIS A 155 1.27 8.53 10.37
CA HIS A 155 0.34 7.56 9.79
C HIS A 155 -1.03 7.71 10.45
N LEU A 156 -2.09 7.74 9.63
CA LEU A 156 -3.46 7.62 10.10
C LEU A 156 -3.76 6.15 10.39
N GLU A 157 -4.27 5.86 11.57
CA GLU A 157 -4.74 4.51 11.91
C GLU A 157 -6.19 4.32 11.46
N ARG A 158 -6.46 3.25 10.72
CA ARG A 158 -7.79 2.87 10.24
C ARG A 158 -7.98 1.37 10.41
N GLY A 159 -8.59 0.97 11.52
CA GLY A 159 -8.66 -0.44 11.89
C GLY A 159 -7.26 -1.01 12.02
N ASP A 160 -6.94 -2.04 11.25
CA ASP A 160 -5.62 -2.69 11.26
C ASP A 160 -4.61 -2.01 10.32
N ASP A 161 -5.02 -1.02 9.52
CA ASP A 161 -4.17 -0.35 8.54
C ASP A 161 -3.54 0.93 9.10
N LEU A 162 -2.26 1.14 8.77
CA LEU A 162 -1.53 2.39 9.02
C LEU A 162 -1.31 3.12 7.69
N VAL A 163 -2.17 4.07 7.39
CA VAL A 163 -2.14 4.87 6.16
C VAL A 163 -1.09 5.96 6.28
N HIS A 164 -0.03 5.88 5.47
CA HIS A 164 1.01 6.90 5.46
C HIS A 164 0.45 8.26 4.98
N LEU A 165 0.67 9.30 5.81
CA LEU A 165 0.25 10.67 5.51
C LEU A 165 1.43 11.52 5.06
N LEU A 166 2.46 11.64 5.91
CA LEU A 166 3.55 12.60 5.76
C LEU A 166 4.82 12.09 6.42
N ASP A 167 5.97 12.44 5.85
CA ASP A 167 7.27 12.30 6.49
C ASP A 167 7.82 13.67 6.89
N PHE A 168 8.47 13.72 8.04
CA PHE A 168 9.24 14.87 8.52
C PHE A 168 10.71 14.47 8.63
N GLN A 169 11.57 15.20 7.96
CA GLN A 169 13.01 15.10 8.12
C GLN A 169 13.56 16.47 8.47
N GLY A 170 14.25 16.58 9.61
CA GLY A 170 14.77 17.85 10.07
C GLY A 170 15.38 17.77 11.45
N GLY A 171 15.80 18.92 11.96
CA GLY A 171 16.40 19.04 13.28
C GLY A 171 16.93 20.43 13.55
N MET A 172 17.86 20.53 14.49
CA MET A 172 18.47 21.80 14.87
C MET A 172 19.94 21.62 15.22
N SER A 173 20.76 22.59 14.83
CA SER A 173 22.17 22.65 15.23
C SER A 173 22.33 23.54 16.47
N TYR A 174 23.35 23.26 17.25
CA TYR A 174 23.71 24.05 18.44
C TYR A 174 25.23 24.11 18.64
N LYS A 175 25.67 25.06 19.46
CA LYS A 175 27.04 25.12 19.96
C LYS A 175 27.05 25.16 21.48
N ARG A 176 27.99 24.43 22.07
CA ARG A 176 28.20 24.42 23.51
C ARG A 176 29.70 24.36 23.87
N THR A 177 30.01 24.68 25.10
CA THR A 177 31.29 24.29 25.68
C THR A 177 31.17 22.93 26.36
N VAL A 178 32.31 22.31 26.68
CA VAL A 178 32.35 20.97 27.30
C VAL A 178 31.46 20.85 28.53
N ARG A 179 31.32 21.90 29.36
CA ARG A 179 30.52 21.91 30.61
C ARG A 179 29.04 22.24 30.41
N GLN A 180 28.62 22.71 29.22
CA GLN A 180 27.25 23.17 28.96
C GLN A 180 26.35 22.04 28.42
N ILE A 181 26.33 20.89 29.08
CA ILE A 181 25.46 19.74 28.69
C ILE A 181 23.98 20.11 28.73
N SER A 182 23.57 21.00 29.64
CA SER A 182 22.17 21.42 29.82
C SER A 182 21.52 22.06 28.56
N VAL A 183 22.33 22.43 27.54
CA VAL A 183 21.84 23.01 26.28
C VAL A 183 21.17 21.93 25.41
N ILE A 184 21.54 20.65 25.52
CA ILE A 184 21.14 19.58 24.63
C ILE A 184 19.63 19.33 24.72
N GLU A 185 19.09 19.15 25.93
CA GLU A 185 17.65 18.85 26.12
C GLU A 185 16.74 19.92 25.53
N PRO A 186 16.90 21.21 25.79
CA PRO A 186 16.06 22.24 25.19
C PRO A 186 16.07 22.26 23.67
N ILE A 187 17.22 21.99 23.03
CA ILE A 187 17.34 21.93 21.58
C ILE A 187 16.64 20.67 21.03
N PHE A 188 16.88 19.52 21.65
CA PHE A 188 16.21 18.27 21.28
C PHE A 188 14.69 18.40 21.41
N ARG A 189 14.20 18.90 22.54
CA ARG A 189 12.78 19.17 22.78
C ARG A 189 12.19 20.14 21.76
N LYS A 190 12.92 21.20 21.39
CA LYS A 190 12.49 22.14 20.34
C LYS A 190 12.39 21.47 18.98
N SER A 191 13.34 20.58 18.66
CA SER A 191 13.30 19.81 17.41
C SER A 191 12.09 18.90 17.34
N LEU A 192 11.76 18.19 18.44
CA LEU A 192 10.52 17.41 18.54
C LEU A 192 9.27 18.29 18.39
N SER A 193 9.23 19.44 19.09
CA SER A 193 8.12 20.39 18.98
C SER A 193 7.91 20.89 17.55
N ASN A 194 8.99 21.12 16.82
CA ASN A 194 8.94 21.55 15.41
C ASN A 194 8.38 20.43 14.51
N ALA A 195 8.77 19.17 14.72
CA ALA A 195 8.24 18.04 13.99
C ALA A 195 6.72 17.88 14.19
N LEU A 196 6.26 17.96 15.45
CA LEU A 196 4.83 17.87 15.77
C LEU A 196 4.05 19.06 15.22
N LYS A 197 4.62 20.27 15.29
CA LYS A 197 3.99 21.47 14.70
C LYS A 197 3.89 21.38 13.18
N TYR A 198 4.91 20.87 12.51
CA TYR A 198 4.91 20.67 11.08
C TYR A 198 3.76 19.74 10.63
N PHE A 199 3.56 18.64 11.37
CA PHE A 199 2.45 17.74 11.11
C PHE A 199 1.09 18.41 11.40
N HIS A 200 0.97 19.14 12.51
CA HIS A 200 -0.25 19.91 12.80
C HIS A 200 -0.62 20.90 11.70
N ASP A 201 0.34 21.72 11.26
CA ASP A 201 0.12 22.71 10.20
C ASP A 201 -0.30 22.04 8.87
N TRP A 202 0.25 20.86 8.59
CA TRP A 202 -0.15 20.05 7.44
C TRP A 202 -1.58 19.53 7.58
N MET A 203 -1.95 18.98 8.74
CA MET A 203 -3.30 18.48 8.99
C MET A 203 -4.36 19.57 8.85
N GLU A 204 -4.13 20.75 9.42
CA GLU A 204 -5.05 21.89 9.31
C GLU A 204 -5.27 22.33 7.84
N LYS A 205 -4.25 22.19 7.01
CA LYS A 205 -4.32 22.54 5.59
C LYS A 205 -5.01 21.47 4.75
N GLU A 206 -4.79 20.19 5.07
CA GLU A 206 -5.15 19.05 4.23
C GLU A 206 -6.44 18.33 4.66
N ALA A 207 -6.96 18.58 5.87
CA ALA A 207 -8.08 17.83 6.44
C ALA A 207 -9.33 17.79 5.55
N GLY A 208 -9.60 18.87 4.79
CA GLY A 208 -10.74 18.96 3.87
C GLY A 208 -10.40 18.72 2.39
N LYS A 209 -9.15 18.35 2.05
CA LYS A 209 -8.69 18.27 0.65
C LYS A 209 -8.02 16.95 0.30
N ASN A 210 -7.55 16.21 1.29
CA ASN A 210 -6.80 14.99 1.08
C ASN A 210 -7.72 13.79 1.19
N GLU A 211 -7.88 13.03 0.11
CA GLU A 211 -8.72 11.83 0.06
C GLU A 211 -8.34 10.80 1.14
N LYS A 212 -7.05 10.71 1.50
CA LYS A 212 -6.62 9.81 2.59
C LYS A 212 -7.23 10.17 3.94
N LEU A 213 -7.66 11.41 4.13
CA LEU A 213 -8.31 11.90 5.34
C LEU A 213 -9.84 11.84 5.28
N ALA A 214 -10.42 11.47 4.15
CA ALA A 214 -11.86 11.25 3.99
C ALA A 214 -12.35 10.15 4.94
N HIS A 215 -13.61 10.23 5.35
CA HIS A 215 -14.20 9.26 6.29
C HIS A 215 -14.91 8.10 5.59
N SER A 216 -15.34 8.29 4.35
CA SER A 216 -16.09 7.29 3.56
C SER A 216 -15.80 7.40 2.07
N VAL A 217 -16.27 6.39 1.34
CA VAL A 217 -16.26 6.35 -0.12
C VAL A 217 -17.67 6.08 -0.60
N ARG A 218 -18.14 6.87 -1.55
CA ARG A 218 -19.37 6.64 -2.30
C ARG A 218 -19.04 6.32 -3.74
N VAL A 219 -19.63 5.25 -4.27
CA VAL A 219 -19.42 4.82 -5.64
C VAL A 219 -20.68 5.03 -6.46
N ASN A 220 -20.57 5.80 -7.54
CA ASN A 220 -21.58 5.94 -8.57
C ASN A 220 -21.12 5.13 -9.79
N MET A 221 -21.99 4.27 -10.32
CA MET A 221 -21.68 3.42 -11.46
C MET A 221 -22.67 3.67 -12.58
N SER A 222 -22.17 3.79 -13.80
CA SER A 222 -22.97 3.97 -15.01
C SER A 222 -22.36 3.20 -16.18
N ASP A 223 -23.20 2.95 -17.21
CA ASP A 223 -22.74 2.39 -18.47
C ASP A 223 -22.49 3.51 -19.46
N TYR A 224 -21.41 3.36 -20.23
CA TYR A 224 -21.12 4.24 -21.33
C TYR A 224 -22.12 4.01 -22.48
N ARG A 225 -22.89 5.02 -22.81
CA ARG A 225 -23.92 4.97 -23.87
C ARG A 225 -23.71 6.15 -24.83
N VAL A 226 -22.77 5.98 -25.76
CA VAL A 226 -22.58 6.96 -26.84
C VAL A 226 -22.68 6.23 -28.18
N ASP A 227 -23.54 6.70 -29.05
CA ASP A 227 -23.95 5.99 -30.26
C ASP A 227 -22.94 5.97 -31.41
N PHE A 228 -21.85 6.73 -31.38
CA PHE A 228 -20.98 6.87 -32.54
C PHE A 228 -19.48 6.97 -32.20
N LYS A 229 -18.81 5.83 -32.26
CA LYS A 229 -17.41 5.77 -32.71
C LYS A 229 -17.34 4.88 -33.94
N ASP A 230 -16.74 5.33 -35.01
CA ASP A 230 -16.75 4.67 -36.35
C ASP A 230 -16.35 3.19 -36.32
N ASP A 231 -15.48 2.79 -35.37
CA ASP A 231 -14.91 1.44 -35.27
C ASP A 231 -15.37 0.65 -34.03
N THR A 232 -16.20 1.23 -33.16
CA THR A 232 -16.60 0.61 -31.87
C THR A 232 -18.13 0.56 -31.76
N VAL A 233 -18.68 -0.59 -31.35
CA VAL A 233 -20.07 -0.75 -30.92
C VAL A 233 -20.07 -0.93 -29.41
N PHE A 234 -20.78 -0.05 -28.70
CA PHE A 234 -21.04 -0.24 -27.26
C PHE A 234 -22.29 -1.08 -27.05
N TYR A 235 -22.34 -1.81 -25.95
CA TYR A 235 -23.48 -2.69 -25.66
C TYR A 235 -24.74 -1.87 -25.39
N ASP A 236 -25.78 -2.20 -26.14
CA ASP A 236 -27.14 -1.71 -25.92
C ASP A 236 -28.12 -2.86 -26.17
N PRO A 237 -28.91 -3.31 -25.17
CA PRO A 237 -29.88 -4.38 -25.35
C PRO A 237 -30.97 -4.07 -26.41
N LYS A 238 -31.16 -2.79 -26.74
CA LYS A 238 -32.09 -2.34 -27.78
C LYS A 238 -31.50 -2.35 -29.18
N ARG A 239 -30.17 -2.51 -29.28
CA ARG A 239 -29.42 -2.54 -30.53
C ARG A 239 -28.58 -3.81 -30.59
N PRO A 240 -29.16 -4.97 -30.92
CA PRO A 240 -28.39 -6.19 -31.16
C PRO A 240 -27.41 -6.03 -32.33
N LEU A 241 -26.38 -6.84 -32.33
CA LEU A 241 -25.39 -6.86 -33.41
C LEU A 241 -26.03 -7.25 -34.75
N THR A 242 -25.45 -6.74 -35.81
CA THR A 242 -25.73 -7.11 -37.19
C THR A 242 -24.44 -7.52 -37.88
N TRP A 243 -24.52 -8.27 -38.96
CA TRP A 243 -23.32 -8.62 -39.74
C TRP A 243 -22.60 -7.38 -40.32
N ALA A 244 -23.27 -6.26 -40.47
CA ALA A 244 -22.64 -5.01 -40.89
C ALA A 244 -21.64 -4.44 -39.85
N ASP A 245 -21.70 -4.91 -38.60
CA ASP A 245 -20.76 -4.53 -37.55
C ASP A 245 -19.40 -5.29 -37.67
N PHE A 246 -19.34 -6.35 -38.48
CA PHE A 246 -18.14 -7.18 -38.65
C PHE A 246 -17.37 -6.74 -39.89
N THR A 247 -16.55 -5.70 -39.74
CA THR A 247 -15.82 -5.08 -40.87
C THR A 247 -14.36 -5.54 -41.00
N GLY A 248 -13.91 -6.36 -40.06
CA GLY A 248 -12.54 -6.88 -40.06
C GLY A 248 -12.26 -7.85 -41.21
N ARG A 249 -10.99 -7.99 -41.55
CA ARG A 249 -10.57 -8.94 -42.58
C ARG A 249 -10.64 -10.37 -42.04
N PRO A 250 -11.35 -11.28 -42.72
CA PRO A 250 -11.41 -12.67 -42.32
C PRO A 250 -10.02 -13.30 -42.18
N ARG A 251 -9.80 -14.05 -41.10
CA ARG A 251 -8.53 -14.72 -40.83
C ARG A 251 -8.54 -16.13 -41.42
N MET A 252 -7.36 -16.66 -41.78
CA MET A 252 -7.22 -18.07 -42.19
C MET A 252 -7.57 -18.98 -41.01
N GLY A 253 -8.23 -20.11 -41.27
CA GLY A 253 -8.67 -21.06 -40.24
C GLY A 253 -10.08 -21.57 -40.50
N ASN A 254 -10.61 -22.42 -39.61
CA ASN A 254 -11.88 -23.13 -39.77
C ASN A 254 -13.11 -22.37 -39.25
N TYR A 255 -12.93 -21.19 -38.64
CA TYR A 255 -14.03 -20.40 -38.11
C TYR A 255 -14.75 -19.63 -39.22
N ALA A 256 -16.07 -19.53 -39.10
CA ALA A 256 -16.91 -18.79 -40.04
C ALA A 256 -17.01 -17.29 -39.69
N ALA A 257 -16.92 -16.97 -38.42
CA ALA A 257 -16.92 -15.62 -37.89
C ALA A 257 -16.08 -15.52 -36.59
N SER A 258 -15.83 -14.34 -36.13
CA SER A 258 -15.25 -14.08 -34.81
C SER A 258 -15.53 -12.64 -34.41
N ILE A 259 -16.03 -12.45 -33.21
CA ILE A 259 -16.19 -11.14 -32.58
C ILE A 259 -14.98 -10.81 -31.71
N PHE A 260 -14.63 -9.53 -31.62
CA PHE A 260 -13.79 -8.98 -30.56
C PHE A 260 -14.69 -8.20 -29.59
N ALA A 261 -15.17 -8.86 -28.54
CA ALA A 261 -15.92 -8.24 -27.45
C ALA A 261 -15.05 -8.12 -26.21
N SER A 262 -15.13 -6.99 -25.51
CA SER A 262 -14.30 -6.69 -24.34
C SER A 262 -15.00 -5.73 -23.39
N ILE A 263 -14.39 -5.54 -22.22
CA ILE A 263 -14.82 -4.59 -21.19
C ILE A 263 -13.73 -3.59 -20.86
N ALA A 264 -14.11 -2.39 -20.45
CA ALA A 264 -13.22 -1.36 -19.93
C ALA A 264 -13.98 -0.51 -18.89
N TYR A 265 -13.28 0.28 -18.12
CA TYR A 265 -13.91 1.33 -17.31
C TYR A 265 -13.06 2.60 -17.34
N GLU A 266 -13.72 3.72 -17.07
CA GLU A 266 -13.12 5.01 -16.74
C GLU A 266 -13.59 5.37 -15.35
N GLY A 267 -12.71 5.97 -14.54
CA GLY A 267 -13.03 6.41 -13.19
C GLY A 267 -12.52 7.81 -12.95
N ASP A 268 -13.30 8.59 -12.23
CA ASP A 268 -12.92 9.89 -11.69
C ASP A 268 -13.29 9.92 -10.21
N SER A 269 -12.54 10.66 -9.39
CA SER A 269 -12.79 10.82 -7.96
C SER A 269 -12.74 12.29 -7.56
N ARG A 270 -13.58 12.66 -6.59
CA ARG A 270 -13.60 13.98 -5.98
C ARG A 270 -13.90 13.87 -4.49
N LEU A 271 -13.32 14.77 -3.70
CA LEU A 271 -13.62 14.88 -2.29
C LEU A 271 -14.75 15.90 -2.08
N VAL A 272 -15.86 15.46 -1.51
CA VAL A 272 -17.04 16.28 -1.20
C VAL A 272 -17.41 16.06 0.26
N ASP A 273 -17.38 17.12 1.07
CA ASP A 273 -17.75 17.09 2.49
C ASP A 273 -17.07 15.96 3.31
N GLY A 274 -15.81 15.66 3.00
CA GLY A 274 -15.04 14.61 3.67
C GLY A 274 -15.37 13.17 3.22
N GLU A 275 -16.16 13.00 2.18
CA GLU A 275 -16.43 11.74 1.50
C GLU A 275 -15.77 11.73 0.11
N VAL A 276 -15.13 10.64 -0.27
CA VAL A 276 -14.64 10.43 -1.64
C VAL A 276 -15.81 9.94 -2.49
N GLU A 277 -16.25 10.74 -3.43
CA GLU A 277 -17.19 10.31 -4.47
C GLU A 277 -16.40 9.81 -5.67
N ILE A 278 -16.72 8.58 -6.11
CA ILE A 278 -16.09 7.94 -7.27
C ILE A 278 -17.18 7.74 -8.32
N ASP A 279 -16.94 8.25 -9.51
CA ASP A 279 -17.80 8.02 -10.68
C ASP A 279 -17.10 6.99 -11.59
N LEU A 280 -17.66 5.77 -11.71
CA LEU A 280 -17.16 4.70 -12.59
C LEU A 280 -18.09 4.59 -13.80
N VAL A 281 -17.53 4.70 -14.99
CA VAL A 281 -18.22 4.51 -16.25
C VAL A 281 -17.73 3.25 -16.92
N PHE A 282 -18.56 2.20 -16.95
CA PHE A 282 -18.21 0.92 -17.55
C PHE A 282 -18.53 0.92 -19.05
N LYS A 283 -17.63 0.26 -19.81
CA LYS A 283 -17.73 0.12 -21.24
C LYS A 283 -17.69 -1.36 -21.59
N THR A 284 -18.81 -1.89 -22.07
CA THR A 284 -18.83 -3.17 -22.78
C THR A 284 -18.88 -2.85 -24.25
N TYR A 285 -17.91 -3.34 -25.02
CA TYR A 285 -17.74 -2.92 -26.41
C TYR A 285 -17.25 -4.04 -27.32
N MET A 286 -17.55 -3.86 -28.62
CA MET A 286 -17.05 -4.65 -29.72
C MET A 286 -16.22 -3.76 -30.66
N LEU A 287 -15.09 -4.25 -31.14
CA LEU A 287 -14.32 -3.58 -32.19
C LEU A 287 -14.69 -4.16 -33.57
N LYS A 288 -15.25 -3.32 -34.46
CA LYS A 288 -15.73 -3.71 -35.79
C LYS A 288 -14.59 -4.22 -36.67
N ASN A 289 -13.44 -3.52 -36.70
CA ASN A 289 -12.29 -3.87 -37.53
C ASN A 289 -11.55 -5.13 -37.04
N SER A 290 -11.77 -5.52 -35.79
CA SER A 290 -11.21 -6.75 -35.19
C SER A 290 -12.18 -7.92 -35.22
N SER A 291 -13.42 -7.67 -35.61
CA SER A 291 -14.51 -8.66 -35.74
C SER A 291 -14.79 -8.92 -37.22
N TRP A 292 -14.89 -10.18 -37.61
CA TRP A 292 -14.97 -10.54 -39.01
C TRP A 292 -15.91 -11.73 -39.24
N VAL A 293 -16.38 -11.87 -40.50
CA VAL A 293 -17.23 -12.96 -40.95
C VAL A 293 -16.79 -13.43 -42.34
N LYS A 294 -16.89 -14.74 -42.62
CA LYS A 294 -16.63 -15.38 -43.93
C LYS A 294 -17.92 -15.86 -44.55
N GLY A 295 -18.13 -15.52 -45.83
CA GLY A 295 -19.16 -16.16 -46.66
C GLY A 295 -20.60 -15.91 -46.24
N VAL A 296 -21.39 -16.97 -46.19
CA VAL A 296 -22.84 -16.87 -45.95
C VAL A 296 -23.16 -16.55 -44.52
N ASN A 297 -23.84 -15.45 -44.32
CA ASN A 297 -24.26 -14.90 -43.01
C ASN A 297 -25.64 -15.44 -42.68
N ASN A 298 -25.79 -16.15 -41.56
CA ASN A 298 -27.08 -16.62 -41.08
C ASN A 298 -27.37 -16.11 -39.66
N THR A 299 -28.63 -16.16 -39.26
CA THR A 299 -29.08 -15.68 -37.95
C THR A 299 -28.55 -16.51 -36.79
N TYR A 300 -28.29 -17.79 -37.00
CA TYR A 300 -27.75 -18.68 -35.99
C TYR A 300 -26.29 -18.34 -35.65
N GLY A 301 -25.46 -18.14 -36.67
CA GLY A 301 -24.07 -17.69 -36.47
C GLY A 301 -24.00 -16.30 -35.84
N LEU A 302 -24.89 -15.37 -36.22
CA LEU A 302 -24.96 -14.06 -35.60
C LEU A 302 -25.38 -14.17 -34.14
N ASN A 303 -26.29 -15.07 -33.79
CA ASN A 303 -26.64 -15.33 -32.40
C ASN A 303 -25.43 -15.83 -31.59
N HIS A 304 -24.59 -16.71 -32.18
CA HIS A 304 -23.38 -17.18 -31.52
C HIS A 304 -22.43 -16.02 -31.18
N GLU A 305 -22.17 -15.13 -32.12
CA GLU A 305 -21.30 -13.97 -31.90
C GLU A 305 -21.95 -12.95 -30.96
N GLN A 306 -23.28 -12.77 -31.00
CA GLN A 306 -24.00 -11.93 -30.05
C GLN A 306 -23.80 -12.41 -28.60
N ARG A 307 -23.81 -13.74 -28.37
CA ARG A 307 -23.61 -14.30 -27.01
C ARG A 307 -22.24 -14.01 -26.44
N HIS A 308 -21.19 -13.91 -27.22
CA HIS A 308 -19.91 -13.40 -26.74
C HIS A 308 -20.02 -11.96 -26.23
N PHE A 309 -20.79 -11.12 -26.92
CA PHE A 309 -21.04 -9.74 -26.49
C PHE A 309 -21.90 -9.68 -25.24
N ASP A 310 -22.91 -10.53 -25.15
CA ASP A 310 -23.78 -10.68 -23.98
C ASP A 310 -23.00 -11.18 -22.74
N ILE A 311 -22.05 -12.10 -22.93
CA ILE A 311 -21.14 -12.57 -21.88
C ILE A 311 -20.30 -11.40 -21.35
N ALA A 312 -19.76 -10.55 -22.21
CA ALA A 312 -19.00 -9.38 -21.77
C ALA A 312 -19.87 -8.43 -20.92
N GLN A 313 -21.12 -8.19 -21.34
CA GLN A 313 -22.05 -7.39 -20.53
C GLN A 313 -22.40 -8.05 -19.21
N LEU A 314 -22.66 -9.34 -19.21
CA LEU A 314 -22.95 -10.10 -18.00
C LEU A 314 -21.85 -9.97 -16.95
N ILE A 315 -20.58 -10.06 -17.39
CA ILE A 315 -19.43 -9.88 -16.49
C ILE A 315 -19.34 -8.43 -15.98
N THR A 316 -19.66 -7.44 -16.82
CA THR A 316 -19.76 -6.04 -16.37
C THR A 316 -20.79 -5.89 -15.27
N GLU A 317 -21.98 -6.50 -15.40
CA GLU A 317 -23.02 -6.45 -14.36
C GLU A 317 -22.59 -7.14 -13.06
N ARG A 318 -21.95 -8.31 -13.16
CA ARG A 318 -21.40 -9.00 -12.00
C ARG A 318 -20.36 -8.15 -11.27
N LEU A 319 -19.47 -7.48 -12.00
CA LEU A 319 -18.49 -6.56 -11.44
C LEU A 319 -19.16 -5.37 -10.73
N LYS A 320 -20.14 -4.73 -11.36
CA LYS A 320 -20.93 -3.63 -10.75
C LYS A 320 -21.62 -4.09 -9.46
N SER A 321 -22.27 -5.24 -9.50
CA SER A 321 -22.92 -5.84 -8.33
C SER A 321 -21.91 -6.13 -7.21
N LYS A 322 -20.75 -6.67 -7.55
CA LYS A 322 -19.69 -6.94 -6.58
C LYS A 322 -19.20 -5.66 -5.92
N LEU A 323 -18.86 -4.63 -6.70
CA LEU A 323 -18.39 -3.34 -6.19
C LEU A 323 -19.44 -2.63 -5.33
N SER A 324 -20.74 -2.74 -5.67
CA SER A 324 -21.83 -2.18 -4.86
C SER A 324 -21.97 -2.81 -3.48
N ASN A 325 -21.55 -4.07 -3.33
CA ASN A 325 -21.60 -4.81 -2.06
C ASN A 325 -20.30 -4.73 -1.25
N MET A 326 -19.26 -4.07 -1.76
CA MET A 326 -17.99 -3.90 -1.08
C MET A 326 -17.92 -2.61 -0.28
N THR A 327 -17.27 -2.66 0.87
CA THR A 327 -16.87 -1.45 1.59
C THR A 327 -15.52 -0.99 1.05
N LEU A 328 -15.52 0.09 0.27
CA LEU A 328 -14.31 0.72 -0.21
C LEU A 328 -13.79 1.73 0.82
N LEU A 329 -12.48 1.78 0.99
CA LEU A 329 -11.83 2.68 1.92
C LEU A 329 -11.09 3.80 1.16
N PRO A 330 -11.09 5.04 1.68
CA PRO A 330 -10.49 6.19 0.99
C PRO A 330 -9.02 6.04 0.60
N HIS A 331 -8.27 5.18 1.26
CA HIS A 331 -6.84 5.01 1.03
C HIS A 331 -6.49 3.86 0.06
N ASN A 332 -7.48 3.08 -0.39
CA ASN A 332 -7.20 1.89 -1.22
C ASN A 332 -8.24 1.60 -2.30
N PHE A 333 -9.28 2.42 -2.47
CA PHE A 333 -10.39 2.15 -3.39
C PHE A 333 -9.91 1.92 -4.83
N ASP A 334 -8.97 2.71 -5.31
CA ASP A 334 -8.41 2.62 -6.66
C ASP A 334 -7.76 1.27 -6.93
N ARG A 335 -6.98 0.78 -5.97
CA ARG A 335 -6.36 -0.54 -6.02
C ARG A 335 -7.39 -1.66 -5.99
N VAL A 336 -8.42 -1.53 -5.14
CA VAL A 336 -9.49 -2.53 -5.02
C VAL A 336 -10.31 -2.58 -6.32
N VAL A 337 -10.74 -1.44 -6.85
CA VAL A 337 -11.48 -1.38 -8.12
C VAL A 337 -10.66 -1.95 -9.27
N SER A 338 -9.38 -1.59 -9.37
CA SER A 338 -8.49 -2.12 -10.41
C SER A 338 -8.29 -3.63 -10.31
N PHE A 339 -8.14 -4.15 -9.09
CA PHE A 339 -8.00 -5.60 -8.85
C PHE A 339 -9.28 -6.33 -9.25
N GLU A 340 -10.45 -5.87 -8.85
CA GLU A 340 -11.73 -6.50 -9.16
C GLU A 340 -12.04 -6.44 -10.67
N PHE A 341 -11.67 -5.35 -11.33
CA PHE A 341 -11.76 -5.27 -12.78
C PHE A 341 -10.86 -6.31 -13.47
N LEU A 342 -9.64 -6.51 -13.00
CA LEU A 342 -8.73 -7.52 -13.56
C LEU A 342 -9.29 -8.95 -13.38
N GLU A 343 -9.89 -9.24 -12.23
CA GLU A 343 -10.55 -10.53 -11.99
C GLU A 343 -11.78 -10.71 -12.89
N ALA A 344 -12.59 -9.66 -13.08
CA ALA A 344 -13.71 -9.69 -14.00
C ALA A 344 -13.25 -9.91 -15.45
N TYR A 345 -12.17 -9.27 -15.87
CA TYR A 345 -11.59 -9.49 -17.21
C TYR A 345 -11.12 -10.94 -17.41
N ARG A 346 -10.50 -11.54 -16.39
CA ARG A 346 -10.12 -12.96 -16.40
C ARG A 346 -11.34 -13.89 -16.46
N GLU A 347 -12.38 -13.56 -15.69
CA GLU A 347 -13.64 -14.32 -15.70
C GLU A 347 -14.30 -14.25 -17.09
N MET A 348 -14.35 -13.07 -17.71
CA MET A 348 -14.88 -12.89 -19.07
C MET A 348 -14.18 -13.81 -20.07
N ASN A 349 -12.85 -13.79 -20.11
CA ASN A 349 -12.09 -14.63 -21.03
C ASN A 349 -12.38 -16.12 -20.80
N ARG A 350 -12.36 -16.57 -19.55
CA ARG A 350 -12.65 -17.95 -19.19
C ARG A 350 -14.07 -18.38 -19.61
N LEU A 351 -15.05 -17.51 -19.40
CA LEU A 351 -16.44 -17.81 -19.73
C LEU A 351 -16.67 -17.85 -21.24
N GLN A 352 -16.00 -16.99 -22.01
CA GLN A 352 -16.01 -17.02 -23.48
C GLN A 352 -15.35 -18.29 -24.03
N GLU A 353 -14.21 -18.70 -23.48
CA GLU A 353 -13.55 -19.96 -23.83
C GLU A 353 -14.41 -21.19 -23.50
N GLU A 354 -15.10 -21.17 -22.37
CA GLU A 354 -16.02 -22.22 -21.95
C GLU A 354 -17.22 -22.32 -22.90
N TYR A 355 -17.80 -21.17 -23.25
CA TYR A 355 -18.88 -21.06 -24.20
C TYR A 355 -18.50 -21.64 -25.59
N ASP A 356 -17.36 -21.23 -26.12
CA ASP A 356 -16.85 -21.74 -27.38
C ASP A 356 -16.58 -23.25 -27.37
N ARG A 357 -15.95 -23.72 -26.29
CA ARG A 357 -15.67 -25.14 -26.12
C ARG A 357 -16.93 -25.99 -26.07
N GLU A 358 -17.95 -25.59 -25.28
CA GLU A 358 -19.18 -26.37 -25.13
C GLU A 358 -20.08 -26.33 -26.36
N THR A 359 -20.12 -25.17 -27.01
CA THR A 359 -20.89 -25.02 -28.28
C THR A 359 -20.14 -25.53 -29.47
N ALA A 360 -18.89 -26.01 -29.33
CA ALA A 360 -18.00 -26.37 -30.43
C ALA A 360 -17.94 -25.24 -31.48
N HIS A 361 -17.74 -23.97 -30.99
CA HIS A 361 -17.78 -22.76 -31.82
C HIS A 361 -19.06 -22.63 -32.65
N GLY A 362 -20.20 -22.80 -32.00
CA GLY A 362 -21.52 -22.70 -32.62
C GLY A 362 -21.98 -23.96 -33.40
N MET A 363 -21.20 -25.03 -33.47
CA MET A 363 -21.62 -26.26 -34.19
C MET A 363 -22.55 -27.15 -33.36
N ASN A 364 -22.56 -27.03 -32.03
CA ASN A 364 -23.46 -27.76 -31.12
C ASN A 364 -24.69 -26.92 -30.76
N SER A 365 -25.77 -27.09 -31.56
CA SER A 365 -27.01 -26.30 -31.36
C SER A 365 -27.71 -26.53 -30.04
N ALA A 366 -27.63 -27.75 -29.49
CA ALA A 366 -28.22 -28.05 -28.18
C ALA A 366 -27.49 -27.33 -27.03
N ALA A 367 -26.16 -27.27 -27.07
CA ALA A 367 -25.38 -26.48 -26.13
C ALA A 367 -25.64 -24.99 -26.31
N GLN A 368 -25.68 -24.51 -27.58
CA GLN A 368 -26.02 -23.12 -27.88
C GLN A 368 -27.36 -22.70 -27.25
N THR A 369 -28.39 -23.52 -27.34
CA THR A 369 -29.70 -23.25 -26.75
C THR A 369 -29.61 -23.17 -25.22
N ARG A 370 -28.86 -24.07 -24.58
CA ARG A 370 -28.67 -23.99 -23.09
C ARG A 370 -27.95 -22.71 -22.68
N TRP A 371 -26.90 -22.35 -23.40
CA TRP A 371 -26.16 -21.13 -23.14
C TRP A 371 -27.01 -19.86 -23.37
N ASN A 372 -27.78 -19.82 -24.44
CA ASN A 372 -28.73 -18.73 -24.68
C ASN A 372 -29.66 -18.53 -23.48
N THR A 373 -30.30 -19.62 -23.01
CA THR A 373 -31.21 -19.57 -21.85
C THR A 373 -30.49 -19.11 -20.57
N ARG A 374 -29.28 -19.61 -20.33
CA ARG A 374 -28.48 -19.22 -19.16
C ARG A 374 -28.16 -17.74 -19.19
N ILE A 375 -27.60 -17.24 -20.29
CA ILE A 375 -27.19 -15.84 -20.44
C ILE A 375 -28.40 -14.91 -20.33
N ASP A 376 -29.50 -15.25 -21.02
CA ASP A 376 -30.74 -14.45 -20.98
C ASP A 376 -31.32 -14.36 -19.55
N ASN A 377 -31.30 -15.47 -18.80
CA ASN A 377 -31.78 -15.46 -17.41
C ASN A 377 -30.91 -14.58 -16.52
N GLU A 378 -29.60 -14.72 -16.59
CA GLU A 378 -28.69 -13.92 -15.79
C GLU A 378 -28.76 -12.41 -16.16
N LEU A 379 -28.91 -12.06 -17.45
CA LEU A 379 -29.08 -10.67 -17.87
C LEU A 379 -30.43 -10.09 -17.40
N ARG A 380 -31.49 -10.92 -17.31
CA ARG A 380 -32.78 -10.51 -16.72
C ARG A 380 -32.68 -10.26 -15.22
N GLU A 381 -31.96 -11.12 -14.50
CA GLU A 381 -31.70 -10.94 -13.06
C GLU A 381 -31.02 -9.60 -12.76
N PHE A 382 -30.13 -9.13 -13.65
CA PHE A 382 -29.50 -7.82 -13.56
C PHE A 382 -30.36 -6.68 -14.17
N GLY A 383 -31.52 -6.99 -14.75
CA GLY A 383 -32.40 -5.98 -15.37
C GLY A 383 -31.86 -5.38 -16.67
N VAL A 384 -30.90 -6.03 -17.32
CA VAL A 384 -30.33 -5.57 -18.60
C VAL A 384 -31.30 -5.77 -19.74
N ILE A 385 -31.99 -6.90 -19.76
CA ILE A 385 -33.04 -7.25 -20.72
C ILE A 385 -34.37 -7.51 -19.99
N PRO A 386 -35.52 -7.38 -20.67
CA PRO A 386 -36.84 -7.60 -20.06
C PRO A 386 -37.12 -9.07 -19.68
#